data_979d5a3a6bc83dc78ddec7f91dcfb8c9
#
_entry.id   979d5a3a6bc83dc78ddec7f91dcfb8c9
#
_cell.length_a   1.000
_cell.length_b   1.000
_cell.length_c   1.000
_cell.angle_alpha   90.00
_cell.angle_beta   90.00
_cell.angle_gamma   90.00
#
_symmetry.space_group_name_H-M   'P 1'
#
loop_
_entity.id
_entity.type
_entity.pdbx_description
1 polymer ?
#
loop_
_entity_poly.entity_id
_entity_poly.type
_entity_poly.pdbx_seq_one_letter_code
_entity_poly.pdbx_strand_id
1 'polypeptide(L)'
;VIDDHPLVRLGVREVLSDGFEVHETSSREEGLDLVRDIDDFDVAIVDMSWRLNGSGASISGQETIRVLHRASPVLGIVAHGERPERHIANAALQAGASAYVARTAGTEELRRAVEAAAAQESFVDPAVPPKGSRGKLTRRQRQILQRLADGESTTVAARELDLSEETVKTHMKNTFARLGAKNRTHAVAIALRESLIV
;
A
#
# COMPACT_ATOMS: atom_id res chain seq x y z
N VAL A 1 -3.47 -18.61 2.59
CA VAL A 1 -2.37 -17.62 2.48
C VAL A 1 -1.74 -17.75 1.11
N ILE A 2 -1.70 -16.65 0.35
CA ILE A 2 -1.13 -16.56 -1.00
C ILE A 2 0.09 -15.65 -0.93
N ASP A 3 1.29 -16.23 -0.81
CA ASP A 3 2.56 -15.49 -0.65
C ASP A 3 3.72 -16.35 -1.18
N ASP A 4 4.66 -15.78 -1.94
CA ASP A 4 5.80 -16.51 -2.50
C ASP A 4 6.94 -16.71 -1.49
N HIS A 5 6.90 -16.03 -0.33
CA HIS A 5 7.90 -16.14 0.72
C HIS A 5 7.56 -17.24 1.74
N PRO A 6 8.31 -18.37 1.79
CA PRO A 6 8.00 -19.49 2.69
C PRO A 6 7.97 -19.10 4.18
N LEU A 7 8.88 -18.19 4.61
CA LEU A 7 8.92 -17.74 6.00
C LEU A 7 7.71 -16.88 6.39
N VAL A 8 7.15 -16.14 5.45
CA VAL A 8 5.92 -15.36 5.70
C VAL A 8 4.74 -16.31 5.86
N ARG A 9 4.58 -17.30 4.97
CA ARG A 9 3.53 -18.30 5.11
C ARG A 9 3.61 -19.05 6.44
N LEU A 10 4.82 -19.52 6.79
CA LEU A 10 5.07 -20.18 8.08
C LEU A 10 4.68 -19.29 9.26
N GLY A 11 5.09 -18.02 9.25
CA GLY A 11 4.76 -17.06 10.31
C GLY A 11 3.26 -16.79 10.42
N VAL A 12 2.58 -16.60 9.30
CA VAL A 12 1.12 -16.39 9.26
C VAL A 12 0.39 -17.63 9.80
N ARG A 13 0.78 -18.83 9.38
CA ARG A 13 0.21 -20.09 9.88
C ARG A 13 0.38 -20.22 11.39
N GLU A 14 1.57 -19.94 11.90
CA GLU A 14 1.83 -20.02 13.34
C GLU A 14 0.98 -19.04 14.15
N VAL A 15 0.87 -17.79 13.68
CA VAL A 15 0.04 -16.76 14.33
C VAL A 15 -1.43 -17.14 14.34
N LEU A 16 -1.91 -17.82 13.30
CA LEU A 16 -3.33 -18.18 13.13
C LEU A 16 -3.65 -19.62 13.56
N SER A 17 -2.65 -20.41 14.01
CA SER A 17 -2.82 -21.83 14.39
C SER A 17 -3.88 -22.06 15.46
N ASP A 18 -4.12 -21.07 16.32
CA ASP A 18 -5.20 -21.09 17.29
C ASP A 18 -6.45 -20.42 16.71
N GLY A 19 -7.41 -21.23 16.32
CA GLY A 19 -8.74 -20.81 15.87
C GLY A 19 -8.95 -20.73 14.35
N PHE A 20 -7.91 -21.01 13.51
CA PHE A 20 -8.04 -21.02 12.07
C PHE A 20 -7.40 -22.25 11.43
N GLU A 21 -8.05 -22.80 10.43
CA GLU A 21 -7.44 -23.75 9.50
C GLU A 21 -6.74 -22.97 8.38
N VAL A 22 -5.43 -23.15 8.23
CA VAL A 22 -4.61 -22.35 7.32
C VAL A 22 -4.11 -23.18 6.14
N HIS A 23 -4.56 -22.87 4.95
CA HIS A 23 -4.05 -23.38 3.69
C HIS A 23 -3.02 -22.42 3.10
N GLU A 24 -1.92 -22.95 2.59
CA GLU A 24 -0.81 -22.15 2.05
C GLU A 24 -0.63 -22.43 0.57
N THR A 25 -0.42 -21.37 -0.22
CA THR A 25 -0.02 -21.47 -1.61
C THR A 25 1.17 -20.57 -1.89
N SER A 26 2.06 -21.02 -2.75
CA SER A 26 3.26 -20.31 -3.16
C SER A 26 3.07 -19.57 -4.48
N SER A 27 1.95 -19.77 -5.14
CA SER A 27 1.60 -19.11 -6.39
C SER A 27 0.16 -18.56 -6.36
N ARG A 28 -0.05 -17.53 -7.16
CA ARG A 28 -1.37 -16.93 -7.36
C ARG A 28 -2.34 -17.94 -7.98
N GLU A 29 -1.88 -18.66 -8.99
CA GLU A 29 -2.65 -19.62 -9.75
C GLU A 29 -3.19 -20.71 -8.81
N GLU A 30 -2.32 -21.31 -8.01
CA GLU A 30 -2.71 -22.28 -6.97
C GLU A 30 -3.72 -21.69 -5.99
N GLY A 31 -3.51 -20.44 -5.55
CA GLY A 31 -4.42 -19.76 -4.62
C GLY A 31 -5.80 -19.51 -5.24
N LEU A 32 -5.86 -19.15 -6.52
CA LEU A 32 -7.12 -18.96 -7.24
C LEU A 32 -7.86 -20.29 -7.48
N ASP A 33 -7.13 -21.33 -7.83
CA ASP A 33 -7.70 -22.66 -8.04
C ASP A 33 -8.24 -23.20 -6.69
N LEU A 34 -7.47 -23.05 -5.61
CA LEU A 34 -7.88 -23.47 -4.28
C LEU A 34 -9.18 -22.79 -3.83
N VAL A 35 -9.32 -21.48 -4.06
CA VAL A 35 -10.55 -20.73 -3.70
C VAL A 35 -11.73 -21.13 -4.59
N ARG A 36 -11.50 -21.61 -5.81
CA ARG A 36 -12.56 -22.11 -6.70
C ARG A 36 -13.01 -23.52 -6.34
N ASP A 37 -12.06 -24.37 -5.94
CA ASP A 37 -12.30 -25.79 -5.69
C ASP A 37 -12.89 -26.01 -4.28
N ILE A 38 -12.57 -25.15 -3.33
CA ILE A 38 -13.05 -25.21 -1.96
C ILE A 38 -13.90 -23.94 -1.72
N ASP A 39 -15.21 -24.09 -1.82
CA ASP A 39 -16.19 -23.00 -1.67
C ASP A 39 -16.43 -22.57 -0.19
N ASP A 40 -15.50 -22.89 0.71
CA ASP A 40 -15.67 -22.74 2.17
C ASP A 40 -14.53 -21.92 2.83
N PHE A 41 -13.88 -21.03 2.07
CA PHE A 41 -12.91 -20.11 2.66
C PHE A 41 -13.57 -18.84 3.15
N ASP A 42 -13.38 -18.52 4.44
CA ASP A 42 -13.81 -17.24 5.01
C ASP A 42 -12.89 -16.10 4.60
N VAL A 43 -11.56 -16.35 4.56
CA VAL A 43 -10.56 -15.31 4.36
C VAL A 43 -9.41 -15.76 3.45
N ALA A 44 -8.98 -14.86 2.56
CA ALA A 44 -7.74 -14.98 1.81
C ALA A 44 -6.74 -13.90 2.26
N ILE A 45 -5.53 -14.28 2.65
CA ILE A 45 -4.42 -13.35 2.90
C ILE A 45 -3.56 -13.30 1.64
N VAL A 46 -3.38 -12.10 1.05
CA VAL A 46 -2.74 -11.90 -0.24
C VAL A 46 -1.53 -11.00 -0.10
N ASP A 47 -0.36 -11.48 -0.53
CA ASP A 47 0.84 -10.63 -0.61
C ASP A 47 0.67 -9.51 -1.64
N MET A 48 0.96 -8.27 -1.22
CA MET A 48 0.94 -7.10 -2.07
C MET A 48 2.24 -6.89 -2.85
N SER A 49 3.32 -7.55 -2.42
CA SER A 49 4.69 -7.37 -2.97
C SER A 49 5.00 -8.33 -4.11
N TRP A 50 4.03 -9.13 -4.54
CA TRP A 50 4.20 -10.19 -5.53
C TRP A 50 4.92 -9.70 -6.79
N ARG A 51 6.06 -10.30 -7.09
CA ARG A 51 6.81 -10.06 -8.33
C ARG A 51 6.94 -11.38 -9.09
N LEU A 52 6.44 -11.44 -10.30
CA LEU A 52 6.71 -12.58 -11.18
C LEU A 52 8.21 -12.66 -11.48
N ASN A 53 8.82 -13.77 -11.08
CA ASN A 53 10.18 -14.09 -11.46
C ASN A 53 10.24 -14.31 -12.99
N GLY A 54 10.87 -13.38 -13.69
CA GLY A 54 11.46 -13.65 -15.03
C GLY A 54 10.69 -13.24 -16.27
N SER A 55 9.45 -12.83 -16.20
CA SER A 55 8.71 -12.38 -17.40
C SER A 55 8.06 -11.00 -17.18
N GLY A 56 8.77 -9.93 -17.30
CA GLY A 56 8.37 -8.52 -17.46
C GLY A 56 6.95 -7.99 -17.13
N ALA A 57 5.99 -8.82 -16.82
CA ALA A 57 4.64 -8.45 -16.40
C ALA A 57 4.50 -8.72 -14.90
N SER A 58 4.68 -7.70 -14.10
CA SER A 58 4.37 -7.72 -12.66
C SER A 58 2.85 -7.79 -12.50
N ILE A 59 2.31 -8.99 -12.27
CA ILE A 59 0.94 -9.09 -11.76
C ILE A 59 1.02 -8.75 -10.28
N SER A 60 0.54 -7.56 -9.91
CA SER A 60 0.59 -7.06 -8.55
C SER A 60 -0.40 -7.82 -7.67
N GLY A 61 -0.13 -7.94 -6.36
CA GLY A 61 -1.09 -8.46 -5.39
C GLY A 61 -2.46 -7.77 -5.49
N GLN A 62 -2.49 -6.52 -5.92
CA GLN A 62 -3.72 -5.78 -6.22
C GLN A 62 -4.58 -6.47 -7.30
N GLU A 63 -3.98 -7.03 -8.34
CA GLU A 63 -4.74 -7.76 -9.38
C GLU A 63 -5.24 -9.11 -8.86
N THR A 64 -4.46 -9.78 -8.02
CA THR A 64 -4.91 -11.00 -7.35
C THR A 64 -6.14 -10.73 -6.49
N ILE A 65 -6.13 -9.65 -5.71
CA ILE A 65 -7.29 -9.22 -4.92
C ILE A 65 -8.51 -8.97 -5.80
N ARG A 66 -8.36 -8.26 -6.93
CA ARG A 66 -9.48 -8.02 -7.85
C ARG A 66 -10.09 -9.30 -8.40
N VAL A 67 -9.24 -10.26 -8.76
CA VAL A 67 -9.72 -11.55 -9.31
C VAL A 67 -10.44 -12.36 -8.23
N LEU A 68 -9.89 -12.44 -7.02
CA LEU A 68 -10.53 -13.11 -5.89
C LEU A 68 -11.88 -12.47 -5.54
N HIS A 69 -11.91 -11.14 -5.40
CA HIS A 69 -13.13 -10.42 -5.06
C HIS A 69 -14.23 -10.55 -6.12
N ARG A 70 -13.87 -10.66 -7.40
CA ARG A 70 -14.83 -10.94 -8.47
C ARG A 70 -15.32 -12.39 -8.45
N ALA A 71 -14.44 -13.34 -8.15
CA ALA A 71 -14.77 -14.75 -8.10
C ALA A 71 -15.65 -15.09 -6.88
N SER A 72 -15.35 -14.50 -5.72
CA SER A 72 -16.11 -14.68 -4.49
C SER A 72 -16.24 -13.32 -3.74
N PRO A 73 -17.34 -12.57 -3.97
CA PRO A 73 -17.56 -11.27 -3.32
C PRO A 73 -17.74 -11.35 -1.79
N VAL A 74 -18.06 -12.54 -1.28
CA VAL A 74 -18.23 -12.79 0.16
C VAL A 74 -16.95 -13.19 0.86
N LEU A 75 -15.88 -13.51 0.10
CA LEU A 75 -14.58 -13.85 0.65
C LEU A 75 -13.95 -12.61 1.30
N GLY A 76 -13.62 -12.69 2.59
CA GLY A 76 -12.83 -11.68 3.26
C GLY A 76 -11.41 -11.65 2.68
N ILE A 77 -10.88 -10.48 2.32
CA ILE A 77 -9.54 -10.41 1.75
C ILE A 77 -8.67 -9.50 2.59
N VAL A 78 -7.60 -10.06 3.15
CA VAL A 78 -6.55 -9.32 3.86
C VAL A 78 -5.37 -9.08 2.91
N ALA A 79 -5.11 -7.84 2.59
CA ALA A 79 -3.92 -7.45 1.85
C ALA A 79 -2.71 -7.35 2.80
N HIS A 80 -1.68 -8.14 2.56
CA HIS A 80 -0.46 -8.20 3.37
C HIS A 80 0.67 -7.45 2.66
N GLY A 81 0.97 -6.22 3.12
CA GLY A 81 1.96 -5.35 2.51
C GLY A 81 3.31 -5.38 3.21
N GLU A 82 4.38 -5.03 2.50
CA GLU A 82 5.74 -4.98 3.09
C GLU A 82 5.84 -3.91 4.21
N ARG A 83 5.16 -2.77 4.03
CA ARG A 83 5.25 -1.61 4.94
C ARG A 83 3.88 -0.94 5.14
N PRO A 84 3.67 -0.23 6.26
CA PRO A 84 2.42 0.48 6.52
C PRO A 84 2.31 1.75 5.67
N GLU A 85 2.14 1.59 4.36
CA GLU A 85 2.06 2.69 3.41
C GLU A 85 0.62 2.96 2.97
N ARG A 86 0.14 4.20 3.19
CA ARG A 86 -1.25 4.60 2.90
C ARG A 86 -1.66 4.34 1.45
N HIS A 87 -0.79 4.63 0.48
CA HIS A 87 -1.14 4.46 -0.91
C HIS A 87 -1.30 2.97 -1.30
N ILE A 88 -0.51 2.07 -0.68
CA ILE A 88 -0.64 0.63 -0.87
C ILE A 88 -1.93 0.12 -0.22
N ALA A 89 -2.21 0.55 1.02
CA ALA A 89 -3.45 0.22 1.71
C ALA A 89 -4.69 0.67 0.90
N ASN A 90 -4.69 1.93 0.42
CA ASN A 90 -5.78 2.43 -0.42
C ASN A 90 -5.95 1.64 -1.72
N ALA A 91 -4.85 1.29 -2.38
CA ALA A 91 -4.88 0.49 -3.62
C ALA A 91 -5.46 -0.92 -3.37
N ALA A 92 -5.11 -1.55 -2.25
CA ALA A 92 -5.66 -2.84 -1.84
C ALA A 92 -7.17 -2.76 -1.57
N LEU A 93 -7.61 -1.79 -0.77
CA LEU A 93 -9.03 -1.58 -0.45
C LEU A 93 -9.86 -1.27 -1.71
N GLN A 94 -9.34 -0.43 -2.62
CA GLN A 94 -9.99 -0.16 -3.91
C GLN A 94 -10.05 -1.38 -4.84
N ALA A 95 -9.17 -2.33 -4.65
CA ALA A 95 -9.18 -3.59 -5.40
C ALA A 95 -10.20 -4.60 -4.86
N GLY A 96 -10.76 -4.38 -3.67
CA GLY A 96 -11.74 -5.24 -3.02
C GLY A 96 -11.23 -5.93 -1.75
N ALA A 97 -10.06 -5.56 -1.21
CA ALA A 97 -9.64 -6.06 0.09
C ALA A 97 -10.53 -5.48 1.21
N SER A 98 -10.88 -6.31 2.18
CA SER A 98 -11.57 -5.90 3.42
C SER A 98 -10.57 -5.30 4.41
N ALA A 99 -9.35 -5.84 4.46
CA ALA A 99 -8.34 -5.41 5.40
C ALA A 99 -6.97 -5.18 4.75
N TYR A 100 -6.16 -4.35 5.40
CA TYR A 100 -4.74 -4.18 5.09
C TYR A 100 -3.90 -4.25 6.36
N VAL A 101 -2.86 -5.06 6.35
CA VAL A 101 -1.88 -5.17 7.42
C VAL A 101 -0.46 -5.21 6.84
N ALA A 102 0.48 -4.54 7.50
CA ALA A 102 1.89 -4.57 7.10
C ALA A 102 2.60 -5.79 7.68
N ARG A 103 3.61 -6.32 6.98
CA ARG A 103 4.48 -7.41 7.50
C ARG A 103 5.28 -7.00 8.74
N THR A 104 5.38 -5.69 8.99
CA THR A 104 6.02 -5.14 10.19
C THR A 104 5.06 -4.99 11.36
N ALA A 105 3.78 -5.29 11.19
CA ALA A 105 2.78 -5.28 12.26
C ALA A 105 3.02 -6.44 13.23
N GLY A 106 2.46 -6.31 14.43
CA GLY A 106 2.45 -7.38 15.41
C GLY A 106 1.49 -8.52 15.05
N THR A 107 1.61 -9.62 15.77
CA THR A 107 0.74 -10.80 15.58
C THR A 107 -0.73 -10.49 15.87
N GLU A 108 -0.97 -9.61 16.82
CA GLU A 108 -2.31 -9.15 17.21
C GLU A 108 -3.01 -8.39 16.08
N GLU A 109 -2.30 -7.48 15.40
CA GLU A 109 -2.84 -6.74 14.27
C GLU A 109 -3.19 -7.67 13.09
N LEU A 110 -2.37 -8.70 12.85
CA LEU A 110 -2.64 -9.69 11.81
C LEU A 110 -3.93 -10.48 12.17
N ARG A 111 -4.04 -10.96 13.39
CA ARG A 111 -5.23 -11.68 13.88
C ARG A 111 -6.49 -10.83 13.75
N ARG A 112 -6.46 -9.59 14.21
CA ARG A 112 -7.58 -8.65 14.10
C ARG A 112 -7.96 -8.35 12.66
N ALA A 113 -6.98 -8.26 11.76
CA ALA A 113 -7.25 -8.07 10.33
C ALA A 113 -8.00 -9.26 9.72
N VAL A 114 -7.62 -10.49 10.11
CA VAL A 114 -8.29 -11.72 9.66
C VAL A 114 -9.69 -11.82 10.22
N GLU A 115 -9.87 -11.60 11.52
CA GLU A 115 -11.19 -11.61 12.18
C GLU A 115 -12.15 -10.57 11.58
N ALA A 116 -11.67 -9.34 11.36
CA ALA A 116 -12.46 -8.30 10.71
C ALA A 116 -12.85 -8.68 9.28
N ALA A 117 -11.90 -9.24 8.51
CA ALA A 117 -12.18 -9.69 7.14
C ALA A 117 -13.21 -10.83 7.11
N ALA A 118 -13.13 -11.80 8.01
CA ALA A 118 -14.11 -12.87 8.15
C ALA A 118 -15.51 -12.33 8.52
N ALA A 119 -15.56 -11.29 9.37
CA ALA A 119 -16.80 -10.61 9.73
C ALA A 119 -17.32 -9.62 8.67
N GLN A 120 -16.69 -9.53 7.50
CA GLN A 120 -16.98 -8.53 6.45
C GLN A 120 -16.83 -7.08 6.94
N GLU A 121 -15.98 -6.87 7.92
CA GLU A 121 -15.62 -5.56 8.45
C GLU A 121 -14.33 -5.05 7.84
N SER A 122 -14.14 -3.73 7.87
CA SER A 122 -12.90 -3.12 7.37
C SER A 122 -11.88 -2.95 8.48
N PHE A 123 -10.62 -3.35 8.20
CA PHE A 123 -9.50 -3.11 9.09
C PHE A 123 -8.31 -2.52 8.32
N VAL A 124 -7.68 -1.50 8.90
CA VAL A 124 -6.43 -0.96 8.38
C VAL A 124 -5.44 -0.88 9.54
N ASP A 125 -4.28 -1.50 9.36
CA ASP A 125 -3.17 -1.47 10.30
C ASP A 125 -2.99 -0.05 10.90
N PRO A 126 -3.05 0.10 12.23
CA PRO A 126 -2.90 1.39 12.90
C PRO A 126 -1.59 2.13 12.59
N ALA A 127 -0.54 1.39 12.20
CA ALA A 127 0.72 1.98 11.76
C ALA A 127 0.63 2.65 10.38
N VAL A 128 -0.43 2.36 9.59
CA VAL A 128 -0.68 3.07 8.33
C VAL A 128 -1.09 4.51 8.62
N PRO A 129 -0.31 5.51 8.15
CA PRO A 129 -0.62 6.91 8.44
C PRO A 129 -2.05 7.27 8.03
N PRO A 130 -2.84 8.00 8.81
CA PRO A 130 -4.20 8.38 8.45
C PRO A 130 -4.26 9.19 7.14
N LYS A 131 -5.42 9.18 6.47
CA LYS A 131 -5.64 9.93 5.23
C LYS A 131 -5.27 11.41 5.44
N GLY A 132 -4.30 11.91 4.65
CA GLY A 132 -3.81 13.29 4.78
C GLY A 132 -2.69 13.51 5.82
N SER A 133 -2.16 12.44 6.45
CA SER A 133 -1.07 12.54 7.45
C SER A 133 0.34 12.52 6.84
N ARG A 134 0.53 12.19 5.56
CA ARG A 134 1.75 12.59 4.87
C ARG A 134 1.81 14.10 4.97
N GLY A 135 2.76 14.59 5.76
CA GLY A 135 2.78 15.91 6.36
C GLY A 135 2.18 16.96 5.44
N LYS A 136 1.11 17.61 5.92
CA LYS A 136 0.52 18.74 5.21
C LYS A 136 1.66 19.64 4.77
N LEU A 137 1.88 19.73 3.46
CA LEU A 137 2.86 20.67 2.94
C LEU A 137 2.52 22.05 3.50
N THR A 138 3.50 22.75 4.02
CA THR A 138 3.30 24.16 4.37
C THR A 138 2.85 24.92 3.12
N ARG A 139 2.19 26.04 3.28
CA ARG A 139 1.81 26.90 2.15
C ARG A 139 3.02 27.15 1.23
N ARG A 140 4.18 27.38 1.81
CA ARG A 140 5.42 27.67 1.07
C ARG A 140 5.93 26.45 0.31
N GLN A 141 5.93 25.28 0.93
CA GLN A 141 6.31 24.03 0.27
C GLN A 141 5.39 23.70 -0.91
N ARG A 142 4.09 23.94 -0.76
CA ARG A 142 3.11 23.73 -1.84
C ARG A 142 3.34 24.70 -2.99
N GLN A 143 3.55 25.98 -2.72
CA GLN A 143 3.86 26.98 -3.75
C GLN A 143 5.11 26.61 -4.55
N ILE A 144 6.20 26.23 -3.87
CA ILE A 144 7.43 25.81 -4.52
C ILE A 144 7.17 24.57 -5.37
N LEU A 145 6.52 23.56 -4.81
CA LEU A 145 6.29 22.30 -5.51
C LEU A 145 5.38 22.47 -6.74
N GLN A 146 4.38 23.35 -6.67
CA GLN A 146 3.52 23.70 -7.81
C GLN A 146 4.35 24.29 -8.96
N ARG A 147 5.16 25.32 -8.70
CA ARG A 147 6.01 25.94 -9.74
C ARG A 147 6.95 24.93 -10.40
N LEU A 148 7.49 24.01 -9.58
CA LEU A 148 8.33 22.94 -10.09
C LEU A 148 7.52 21.92 -10.91
N ALA A 149 6.26 21.67 -10.60
CA ALA A 149 5.37 20.86 -11.39
C ALA A 149 5.03 21.51 -12.73
N ASP A 150 4.89 22.83 -12.75
CA ASP A 150 4.66 23.67 -13.93
C ASP A 150 5.91 23.77 -14.83
N GLY A 151 7.01 23.10 -14.47
CA GLY A 151 8.25 23.03 -15.27
C GLY A 151 9.27 24.13 -14.95
N GLU A 152 9.01 25.00 -13.99
CA GLU A 152 9.97 26.07 -13.64
C GLU A 152 11.25 25.50 -13.01
N SER A 153 12.37 26.20 -13.22
CA SER A 153 13.62 25.90 -12.53
C SER A 153 13.61 26.38 -11.08
N THR A 154 14.50 25.83 -10.25
CA THR A 154 14.69 26.28 -8.86
C THR A 154 15.02 27.79 -8.79
N THR A 155 15.80 28.30 -9.74
CA THR A 155 16.17 29.71 -9.86
C THR A 155 14.96 30.59 -10.15
N VAL A 156 14.10 30.18 -11.09
CA VAL A 156 12.85 30.89 -11.42
C VAL A 156 11.91 30.89 -10.22
N ALA A 157 11.67 29.72 -9.63
CA ALA A 157 10.81 29.59 -8.46
C ALA A 157 11.31 30.43 -7.27
N ALA A 158 12.62 30.51 -7.07
CA ALA A 158 13.23 31.35 -6.04
C ALA A 158 12.91 32.83 -6.26
N ARG A 159 13.16 33.34 -7.48
CA ARG A 159 12.88 34.72 -7.85
C ARG A 159 11.41 35.09 -7.69
N GLU A 160 10.51 34.25 -8.23
CA GLU A 160 9.06 34.50 -8.21
C GLU A 160 8.46 34.43 -6.81
N LEU A 161 9.13 33.73 -5.93
CA LEU A 161 8.69 33.58 -4.53
C LEU A 161 9.46 34.48 -3.55
N ASP A 162 10.35 35.34 -4.06
CA ASP A 162 11.20 36.23 -3.24
C ASP A 162 12.02 35.45 -2.20
N LEU A 163 12.70 34.41 -2.67
CA LEU A 163 13.56 33.53 -1.88
C LEU A 163 14.94 33.39 -2.51
N SER A 164 15.92 32.99 -1.68
CA SER A 164 17.16 32.46 -2.23
C SER A 164 17.00 31.06 -2.78
N GLU A 165 17.82 30.68 -3.77
CA GLU A 165 17.84 29.31 -4.28
C GLU A 165 18.14 28.28 -3.17
N GLU A 166 18.99 28.63 -2.22
CA GLU A 166 19.33 27.76 -1.11
C GLU A 166 18.12 27.54 -0.18
N THR A 167 17.30 28.56 0.02
CA THR A 167 16.03 28.45 0.76
C THR A 167 15.05 27.53 0.03
N VAL A 168 14.94 27.64 -1.31
CA VAL A 168 14.10 26.73 -2.11
C VAL A 168 14.60 25.30 -2.01
N LYS A 169 15.91 25.05 -2.11
CA LYS A 169 16.49 23.71 -1.93
C LYS A 169 16.19 23.11 -0.57
N THR A 170 16.29 23.94 0.49
CA THR A 170 15.95 23.52 1.86
C THR A 170 14.47 23.14 1.99
N HIS A 171 13.56 23.96 1.44
CA HIS A 171 12.14 23.62 1.40
C HIS A 171 11.88 22.31 0.63
N MET A 172 12.57 22.10 -0.50
CA MET A 172 12.42 20.88 -1.28
C MET A 172 12.94 19.65 -0.54
N LYS A 173 14.10 19.72 0.12
CA LYS A 173 14.61 18.65 0.99
C LYS A 173 13.57 18.24 2.04
N ASN A 174 12.99 19.21 2.71
CA ASN A 174 11.95 18.99 3.72
C ASN A 174 10.64 18.44 3.10
N THR A 175 10.30 18.90 1.89
CA THR A 175 9.16 18.38 1.12
C THR A 175 9.38 16.92 0.74
N PHE A 176 10.56 16.55 0.26
CA PHE A 176 10.89 15.17 -0.07
C PHE A 176 10.77 14.25 1.15
N ALA A 177 11.32 14.67 2.29
CA ALA A 177 11.22 13.93 3.53
C ALA A 177 9.75 13.74 3.97
N ARG A 178 8.92 14.80 3.86
CA ARG A 178 7.50 14.77 4.24
C ARG A 178 6.66 13.87 3.31
N LEU A 179 6.97 13.87 2.01
CA LEU A 179 6.25 13.08 1.02
C LEU A 179 6.84 11.65 0.87
N GLY A 180 7.98 11.35 1.49
CA GLY A 180 8.72 10.11 1.25
C GLY A 180 9.24 10.03 -0.20
N ALA A 181 9.49 11.19 -0.83
CA ALA A 181 9.91 11.26 -2.22
C ALA A 181 11.43 11.09 -2.35
N LYS A 182 11.86 10.33 -3.36
CA LYS A 182 13.29 10.08 -3.64
C LYS A 182 13.95 11.22 -4.43
N ASN A 183 13.16 11.97 -5.19
CA ASN A 183 13.62 13.07 -6.04
C ASN A 183 12.46 14.01 -6.40
N ARG A 184 12.75 15.08 -7.16
CA ARG A 184 11.78 16.08 -7.60
C ARG A 184 10.59 15.48 -8.35
N THR A 185 10.87 14.67 -9.36
CA THR A 185 9.82 14.05 -10.19
C THR A 185 8.91 13.17 -9.34
N HIS A 186 9.47 12.40 -8.42
CA HIS A 186 8.69 11.56 -7.50
C HIS A 186 7.85 12.42 -6.53
N ALA A 187 8.37 13.55 -6.05
CA ALA A 187 7.63 14.47 -5.18
C ALA A 187 6.42 15.09 -5.91
N VAL A 188 6.61 15.53 -7.16
CA VAL A 188 5.53 16.05 -8.01
C VAL A 188 4.48 14.98 -8.28
N ALA A 189 4.89 13.78 -8.65
CA ALA A 189 3.97 12.67 -8.91
C ALA A 189 3.13 12.28 -7.67
N ILE A 190 3.73 12.30 -6.47
CA ILE A 190 2.99 12.08 -5.22
C ILE A 190 2.00 13.21 -4.97
N ALA A 191 2.45 14.45 -5.11
CA ALA A 191 1.63 15.62 -4.80
C ALA A 191 0.41 15.76 -5.71
N LEU A 192 0.54 15.44 -7.01
CA LEU A 192 -0.58 15.38 -7.96
C LEU A 192 -1.56 14.26 -7.58
N ARG A 193 -1.07 13.05 -7.30
CA ARG A 193 -1.93 11.91 -6.91
C ARG A 193 -2.69 12.14 -5.61
N GLU A 194 -2.11 12.89 -4.69
CA GLU A 194 -2.74 13.20 -3.40
C GLU A 194 -3.49 14.55 -3.43
N SER A 195 -3.61 15.18 -4.62
CA SER A 195 -4.28 16.48 -4.82
C SER A 195 -3.73 17.58 -3.88
N LEU A 196 -2.44 17.54 -3.61
CA LEU A 196 -1.73 18.55 -2.83
C LEU A 196 -1.35 19.78 -3.67
N ILE A 197 -1.23 19.56 -4.99
CA ILE A 197 -1.01 20.54 -6.06
C ILE A 197 -1.93 20.21 -7.24
N VAL A 198 -2.06 21.11 -8.18
CA VAL A 198 -2.87 20.99 -9.40
C VAL A 198 -2.01 20.91 -10.65
#